data_ff06f2ad4da332279c9b97042ec96bfd
#
_entry.id   ff06f2ad4da332279c9b97042ec96bfd
#
_cell.length_a   1.000
_cell.length_b   1.000
_cell.length_c   1.000
_cell.angle_alpha   90.00
_cell.angle_beta   90.00
_cell.angle_gamma   90.00
#
_symmetry.space_group_name_H-M   'P 1'
#
loop_
_entity.id
_entity.type
_entity.pdbx_description
1 polymer ?
#
loop_
_entity_poly.entity_id
_entity_poly.type
_entity_poly.pdbx_seq_one_letter_code
_entity_poly.pdbx_strand_id
1 'polypeptide(L)'
;MSNNRKAEHNRELRRTAEYRACEMMMFPSKLEERMIEFLNCHNINYEVQKIFYIYAEDEWIIRYYIADFYIPDKHLIIEVDGKFHDRQKQKDKNRTKDIQEQYPDVEVLRYTWSDMNDEYTMDDLLWKLT
;
A
#
# COMPACT_ATOMS: atom_id res chain seq x y z
N MET A 1 -11.11 27.17 -17.51
CA MET A 1 -10.15 27.72 -16.55
C MET A 1 -9.97 26.87 -15.31
N SER A 2 -11.05 26.52 -14.59
CA SER A 2 -10.95 25.60 -13.45
C SER A 2 -10.40 24.22 -13.82
N ASN A 3 -10.70 23.71 -15.04
CA ASN A 3 -10.23 22.42 -15.51
C ASN A 3 -8.70 22.38 -15.74
N ASN A 4 -8.10 23.49 -16.14
CA ASN A 4 -6.65 23.58 -16.33
C ASN A 4 -5.89 23.51 -15.00
N ARG A 5 -6.39 24.18 -13.98
CA ARG A 5 -5.80 24.15 -12.63
C ARG A 5 -5.86 22.76 -12.02
N LYS A 6 -6.99 22.09 -12.18
CA LYS A 6 -7.17 20.72 -11.70
C LYS A 6 -6.21 19.77 -12.42
N ALA A 7 -6.13 19.86 -13.75
CA ALA A 7 -5.24 19.03 -14.52
C ALA A 7 -3.76 19.21 -14.13
N GLU A 8 -3.33 20.47 -13.93
CA GLU A 8 -1.97 20.77 -13.48
C GLU A 8 -1.69 20.25 -12.09
N HIS A 9 -2.60 20.50 -11.16
CA HIS A 9 -2.48 20.01 -9.77
C HIS A 9 -2.36 18.49 -9.74
N ASN A 10 -3.26 17.80 -10.43
CA ASN A 10 -3.28 16.34 -10.47
C ASN A 10 -2.01 15.77 -11.12
N ARG A 11 -1.55 16.41 -12.19
CA ARG A 11 -0.31 16.01 -12.88
C ARG A 11 0.91 16.13 -11.99
N GLU A 12 1.03 17.24 -11.27
CA GLU A 12 2.15 17.47 -10.34
C GLU A 12 2.12 16.48 -9.19
N LEU A 13 0.94 16.23 -8.64
CA LEU A 13 0.79 15.28 -7.55
C LEU A 13 1.13 13.85 -7.98
N ARG A 14 0.68 13.44 -9.18
CA ARG A 14 1.03 12.13 -9.74
C ARG A 14 2.53 12.00 -9.94
N ARG A 15 3.18 13.03 -10.47
CA ARG A 15 4.63 13.05 -10.67
C ARG A 15 5.38 12.89 -9.36
N THR A 16 4.95 13.61 -8.33
CA THR A 16 5.54 13.50 -6.98
C THR A 16 5.36 12.10 -6.41
N ALA A 17 4.15 11.55 -6.51
CA ALA A 17 3.85 10.21 -6.01
C ALA A 17 4.67 9.14 -6.72
N GLU A 18 4.76 9.21 -8.04
CA GLU A 18 5.54 8.28 -8.86
C GLU A 18 7.03 8.34 -8.53
N TYR A 19 7.56 9.54 -8.33
CA TYR A 19 8.97 9.72 -7.94
C TYR A 19 9.24 9.06 -6.59
N ARG A 20 8.37 9.30 -5.61
CA ARG A 20 8.49 8.69 -4.26
C ARG A 20 8.39 7.17 -4.32
N ALA A 21 7.45 6.65 -5.10
CA ALA A 21 7.31 5.20 -5.27
C ALA A 21 8.57 4.59 -5.87
N CYS A 22 9.15 5.23 -6.88
CA CYS A 22 10.41 4.79 -7.47
C CYS A 22 11.55 4.77 -6.46
N GLU A 23 11.68 5.81 -5.64
CA GLU A 23 12.71 5.86 -4.59
C GLU A 23 12.53 4.70 -3.60
N MET A 24 11.30 4.45 -3.18
CA MET A 24 11.01 3.38 -2.22
C MET A 24 11.32 2.00 -2.80
N MET A 25 11.10 1.80 -4.10
CA MET A 25 11.46 0.55 -4.79
C MET A 25 12.96 0.30 -4.80
N MET A 26 13.76 1.37 -4.87
CA MET A 26 15.23 1.25 -4.93
C MET A 26 15.84 0.86 -3.59
N PHE A 27 15.16 1.16 -2.49
CA PHE A 27 15.69 0.95 -1.14
C PHE A 27 14.68 0.22 -0.25
N PRO A 28 14.38 -1.05 -0.55
CA PRO A 28 13.44 -1.80 0.28
C PRO A 28 14.01 -2.05 1.68
N SER A 29 13.14 -2.02 2.70
CA SER A 29 13.53 -2.40 4.05
C SER A 29 13.77 -3.91 4.12
N LYS A 30 14.43 -4.37 5.20
CA LYS A 30 14.64 -5.82 5.40
C LYS A 30 13.34 -6.59 5.51
N LEU A 31 12.33 -5.97 6.14
CA LEU A 31 11.02 -6.59 6.28
C LEU A 31 10.31 -6.69 4.93
N GLU A 32 10.44 -5.66 4.10
CA GLU A 32 9.93 -5.70 2.72
C GLU A 32 10.63 -6.79 1.90
N GLU A 33 11.96 -6.90 2.01
CA GLU A 33 12.73 -7.95 1.32
C GLU A 33 12.24 -9.34 1.73
N ARG A 34 11.96 -9.53 3.00
CA ARG A 34 11.46 -10.80 3.52
C ARG A 34 10.06 -11.13 2.97
N MET A 35 9.19 -10.13 2.87
CA MET A 35 7.87 -10.33 2.27
C MET A 35 8.01 -10.66 0.78
N ILE A 36 8.92 -10.01 0.07
CA ILE A 36 9.21 -10.31 -1.34
C ILE A 36 9.63 -11.77 -1.50
N GLU A 37 10.53 -12.26 -0.64
CA GLU A 37 10.94 -13.66 -0.67
C GLU A 37 9.76 -14.61 -0.45
N PHE A 38 8.90 -14.30 0.51
CA PHE A 38 7.71 -15.09 0.80
C PHE A 38 6.76 -15.14 -0.41
N LEU A 39 6.46 -13.99 -0.99
CA LEU A 39 5.55 -13.90 -2.14
C LEU A 39 6.12 -14.62 -3.37
N ASN A 40 7.42 -14.44 -3.62
CA ASN A 40 8.10 -15.12 -4.74
C ASN A 40 8.16 -16.63 -4.54
N CYS A 41 8.45 -17.07 -3.32
CA CYS A 41 8.53 -18.50 -3.00
C CYS A 41 7.22 -19.24 -3.30
N HIS A 42 6.09 -18.56 -3.10
CA HIS A 42 4.76 -19.13 -3.32
C HIS A 42 4.13 -18.74 -4.65
N ASN A 43 4.90 -18.13 -5.56
CA ASN A 43 4.45 -17.71 -6.89
C ASN A 43 3.23 -16.80 -6.87
N ILE A 44 3.18 -15.89 -5.88
CA ILE A 44 2.10 -14.91 -5.77
C ILE A 44 2.40 -13.71 -6.67
N ASN A 45 1.43 -13.31 -7.47
CA ASN A 45 1.54 -12.12 -8.30
C ASN A 45 1.30 -10.88 -7.43
N TYR A 46 2.24 -9.93 -7.46
CA TYR A 46 2.16 -8.72 -6.65
C TYR A 46 2.79 -7.52 -7.35
N GLU A 47 2.36 -6.34 -6.94
CA GLU A 47 2.95 -5.07 -7.32
C GLU A 47 3.56 -4.44 -6.08
N VAL A 48 4.78 -3.88 -6.19
CA VAL A 48 5.42 -3.16 -5.08
C VAL A 48 5.14 -1.66 -5.23
N GLN A 49 5.02 -0.98 -4.08
CA GLN A 49 4.90 0.47 -4.01
C GLN A 49 3.79 1.02 -4.92
N LYS A 50 2.62 0.38 -4.86
CA LYS A 50 1.47 0.81 -5.65
C LYS A 50 0.87 2.08 -5.08
N ILE A 51 0.60 3.04 -5.95
CA ILE A 51 0.03 4.33 -5.55
C ILE A 51 -1.49 4.26 -5.58
N PHE A 52 -2.12 4.66 -4.48
CA PHE A 52 -3.57 4.82 -4.38
C PHE A 52 -3.90 6.30 -4.23
N TYR A 53 -4.55 6.86 -5.23
CA TYR A 53 -4.94 8.26 -5.21
C TYR A 53 -6.32 8.41 -4.57
N ILE A 54 -6.47 9.43 -3.73
CA ILE A 54 -7.72 9.76 -3.08
C ILE A 54 -8.26 11.03 -3.73
N TYR A 55 -9.47 10.94 -4.28
CA TYR A 55 -10.10 12.00 -5.04
C TYR A 55 -11.22 12.66 -4.27
N ALA A 56 -11.37 13.97 -4.46
CA ALA A 56 -12.58 14.69 -4.07
C ALA A 56 -13.68 14.43 -5.10
N GLU A 57 -14.91 14.83 -4.81
CA GLU A 57 -16.07 14.63 -5.70
C GLU A 57 -15.87 15.21 -7.11
N ASP A 58 -15.12 16.30 -7.22
CA ASP A 58 -14.82 16.96 -8.49
C ASP A 58 -13.55 16.45 -9.17
N GLU A 59 -13.07 15.29 -8.76
CA GLU A 59 -11.90 14.60 -9.31
C GLU A 59 -10.55 15.26 -9.03
N TRP A 60 -10.48 16.23 -8.12
CA TRP A 60 -9.19 16.71 -7.62
C TRP A 60 -8.54 15.62 -6.78
N ILE A 61 -7.25 15.36 -6.98
CA ILE A 61 -6.49 14.48 -6.10
C ILE A 61 -6.18 15.25 -4.83
N ILE A 62 -6.73 14.81 -3.71
CA ILE A 62 -6.53 15.48 -2.42
C ILE A 62 -5.37 14.89 -1.62
N ARG A 63 -5.03 13.63 -1.86
CA ARG A 63 -3.87 12.96 -1.27
C ARG A 63 -3.59 11.65 -2.01
N TYR A 64 -2.49 11.01 -1.66
CA TYR A 64 -2.16 9.69 -2.18
C TYR A 64 -1.49 8.86 -1.08
N TYR A 65 -1.55 7.55 -1.26
CA TYR A 65 -0.87 6.58 -0.38
C TYR A 65 -0.10 5.60 -1.25
N ILE A 66 1.11 5.26 -0.79
CA ILE A 66 1.94 4.27 -1.48
C ILE A 66 1.88 2.98 -0.66
N ALA A 67 1.26 1.95 -1.22
CA ALA A 67 1.13 0.65 -0.56
C ALA A 67 2.41 -0.17 -0.79
N ASP A 68 2.92 -0.82 0.26
CA ASP A 68 4.12 -1.64 0.14
C ASP A 68 3.94 -2.74 -0.90
N PHE A 69 2.85 -3.49 -0.80
CA PHE A 69 2.51 -4.57 -1.72
C PHE A 69 1.03 -4.53 -2.05
N TYR A 70 0.71 -4.77 -3.30
CA TYR A 70 -0.67 -4.94 -3.75
C TYR A 70 -0.79 -6.28 -4.47
N ILE A 71 -1.79 -7.07 -4.08
CA ILE A 71 -2.08 -8.38 -4.68
C ILE A 71 -3.31 -8.22 -5.59
N PRO A 72 -3.11 -8.04 -6.90
CA PRO A 72 -4.24 -7.73 -7.80
C PRO A 72 -5.33 -8.79 -7.81
N ASP A 73 -4.95 -10.06 -7.77
CA ASP A 73 -5.89 -11.18 -7.83
C ASP A 73 -6.83 -11.25 -6.63
N LYS A 74 -6.46 -10.63 -5.52
CA LYS A 74 -7.23 -10.65 -4.28
C LYS A 74 -7.70 -9.28 -3.82
N HIS A 75 -7.38 -8.22 -4.56
CA HIS A 75 -7.65 -6.83 -4.16
C HIS A 75 -7.16 -6.56 -2.74
N LEU A 76 -5.94 -7.00 -2.46
CA LEU A 76 -5.37 -6.98 -1.13
C LEU A 76 -4.11 -6.12 -1.08
N ILE A 77 -4.07 -5.18 -0.12
CA ILE A 77 -2.87 -4.43 0.21
C ILE A 77 -2.19 -5.12 1.39
N ILE A 78 -0.89 -5.35 1.27
CA ILE A 78 -0.06 -5.82 2.38
C ILE A 78 0.91 -4.71 2.73
N GLU A 79 0.83 -4.27 3.98
CA GLU A 79 1.77 -3.30 4.55
C GLU A 79 2.66 -4.01 5.54
N VAL A 80 3.95 -3.71 5.52
CA VAL A 80 4.90 -4.25 6.48
C VAL A 80 5.52 -3.11 7.29
N ASP A 81 5.52 -3.24 8.60
CA ASP A 81 6.05 -2.22 9.50
C ASP A 81 6.77 -2.88 10.67
N GLY A 82 8.06 -2.57 10.80
CA GLY A 82 8.89 -3.10 11.88
C GLY A 82 8.71 -2.37 13.21
N LYS A 83 8.03 -1.22 13.21
CA LYS A 83 7.88 -0.38 14.41
C LYS A 83 6.41 -0.13 14.69
N PHE A 84 5.98 -0.41 15.91
CA PHE A 84 4.61 -0.30 16.34
C PHE A 84 4.48 0.82 17.39
N HIS A 85 4.02 2.00 16.96
CA HIS A 85 3.77 3.16 17.83
C HIS A 85 2.29 3.55 17.80
N ASP A 86 1.75 4.03 18.92
CA ASP A 86 0.33 4.42 19.03
C ASP A 86 -0.06 5.50 18.01
N ARG A 87 0.82 6.46 17.76
CA ARG A 87 0.60 7.50 16.75
C ARG A 87 0.51 6.90 15.35
N GLN A 88 1.32 5.90 15.07
CA GLN A 88 1.33 5.21 13.79
C GLN A 88 0.02 4.45 13.58
N LYS A 89 -0.52 3.82 14.62
CA LYS A 89 -1.81 3.12 14.56
C LYS A 89 -2.94 4.04 14.10
N GLN A 90 -3.00 5.27 14.63
CA GLN A 90 -4.05 6.21 14.26
C GLN A 90 -3.92 6.64 12.80
N LYS A 91 -2.70 6.93 12.35
CA LYS A 91 -2.42 7.27 10.95
C LYS A 91 -2.79 6.11 10.03
N ASP A 92 -2.45 4.89 10.43
CA ASP A 92 -2.76 3.69 9.66
C ASP A 92 -4.26 3.45 9.55
N LYS A 93 -5.02 3.69 10.61
CA LYS A 93 -6.48 3.60 10.58
C LYS A 93 -7.09 4.62 9.64
N ASN A 94 -6.62 5.87 9.69
CA ASN A 94 -7.10 6.94 8.83
C ASN A 94 -6.79 6.64 7.36
N ARG A 95 -5.60 6.16 7.09
CA ARG A 95 -5.14 5.74 5.77
C ARG A 95 -6.00 4.60 5.23
N THR A 96 -6.21 3.58 6.03
CA THR A 96 -7.04 2.43 5.67
C THR A 96 -8.46 2.87 5.36
N LYS A 97 -9.02 3.74 6.19
CA LYS A 97 -10.37 4.28 5.99
C LYS A 97 -10.47 5.03 4.67
N ASP A 98 -9.52 5.92 4.39
CA ASP A 98 -9.48 6.68 3.13
C ASP A 98 -9.43 5.75 1.92
N ILE A 99 -8.56 4.74 1.98
CA ILE A 99 -8.40 3.78 0.89
C ILE A 99 -9.70 2.98 0.69
N GLN A 100 -10.31 2.50 1.75
CA GLN A 100 -11.51 1.68 1.66
C GLN A 100 -12.74 2.48 1.24
N GLU A 101 -12.82 3.76 1.58
CA GLU A 101 -13.91 4.62 1.09
C GLU A 101 -13.81 4.84 -0.42
N GLN A 102 -12.59 5.03 -0.94
CA GLN A 102 -12.35 5.24 -2.37
C GLN A 102 -12.34 3.92 -3.15
N TYR A 103 -11.84 2.84 -2.54
CA TYR A 103 -11.67 1.52 -3.14
C TYR A 103 -12.29 0.46 -2.23
N PRO A 104 -13.64 0.33 -2.24
CA PRO A 104 -14.34 -0.51 -1.26
C PRO A 104 -14.00 -2.01 -1.33
N ASP A 105 -13.52 -2.48 -2.49
CA ASP A 105 -13.16 -3.90 -2.66
C ASP A 105 -11.76 -4.23 -2.12
N VAL A 106 -11.00 -3.23 -1.69
CA VAL A 106 -9.63 -3.44 -1.23
C VAL A 106 -9.59 -3.71 0.27
N GLU A 107 -8.94 -4.80 0.65
CA GLU A 107 -8.63 -5.13 2.04
C GLU A 107 -7.18 -4.71 2.34
N VAL A 108 -6.90 -4.27 3.56
CA VAL A 108 -5.55 -3.89 4.00
C VAL A 108 -5.14 -4.77 5.17
N LEU A 109 -4.02 -5.47 5.01
CA LEU A 109 -3.41 -6.29 6.08
C LEU A 109 -2.03 -5.71 6.43
N ARG A 110 -1.69 -5.75 7.71
CA ARG A 110 -0.40 -5.24 8.21
C ARG A 110 0.35 -6.33 8.96
N TYR A 111 1.66 -6.40 8.69
CA TYR A 111 2.54 -7.42 9.27
C TYR A 111 3.76 -6.75 9.91
N THR A 112 4.09 -7.19 11.11
CA THR A 112 5.30 -6.80 11.84
C THR A 112 6.36 -7.89 11.70
N TRP A 113 7.55 -7.66 12.25
CA TRP A 113 8.57 -8.71 12.36
C TRP A 113 8.03 -9.93 13.10
N SER A 114 7.32 -9.69 14.21
CA SER A 114 6.73 -10.74 15.01
C SER A 114 5.76 -11.59 14.19
N ASP A 115 4.91 -10.94 13.40
CA ASP A 115 3.95 -11.62 12.53
C ASP A 115 4.66 -12.49 11.49
N MET A 116 5.69 -11.96 10.86
CA MET A 116 6.42 -12.67 9.81
C MET A 116 7.29 -13.80 10.34
N ASN A 117 7.61 -13.78 11.63
CA ASN A 117 8.32 -14.87 12.30
C ASN A 117 7.37 -15.92 12.89
N ASP A 118 6.06 -15.67 12.84
CA ASP A 118 5.07 -16.60 13.33
C ASP A 118 4.51 -17.47 12.21
N GLU A 119 4.78 -18.76 12.28
CA GLU A 119 4.40 -19.72 11.26
C GLU A 119 2.89 -19.75 11.00
N TYR A 120 2.09 -19.66 12.06
CA TYR A 120 0.64 -19.68 11.93
C TYR A 120 0.11 -18.42 11.22
N THR A 121 0.67 -17.28 11.54
CA THR A 121 0.31 -16.02 10.89
C THR A 121 0.63 -16.05 9.40
N MET A 122 1.80 -16.58 9.05
CA MET A 122 2.22 -16.66 7.64
C MET A 122 1.45 -17.73 6.88
N ASP A 123 1.09 -18.83 7.51
CA ASP A 123 0.21 -19.85 6.91
C ASP A 123 -1.18 -19.28 6.62
N ASP A 124 -1.71 -18.47 7.55
CA ASP A 124 -3.00 -17.79 7.36
C ASP A 124 -2.93 -16.81 6.18
N LEU A 125 -1.85 -16.07 6.05
CA LEU A 125 -1.64 -15.20 4.89
C LEU A 125 -1.60 -16.01 3.60
N LEU A 126 -0.85 -17.10 3.58
CA LEU A 126 -0.75 -17.95 2.41
C LEU A 126 -2.12 -18.50 1.98
N TRP A 127 -2.94 -18.90 2.95
CA TRP A 127 -4.31 -19.33 2.71
C TRP A 127 -5.12 -18.23 2.01
N LYS A 128 -5.00 -16.99 2.46
CA LYS A 128 -5.69 -15.84 1.86
C LYS A 128 -5.21 -15.54 0.43
N LEU A 129 -3.96 -15.85 0.15
CA LEU A 129 -3.34 -15.57 -1.16
C LEU A 129 -3.57 -16.67 -2.19
N THR A 130 -4.00 -17.82 -1.76
CA THR A 130 -4.28 -18.98 -2.62
C THR A 130 -5.75 -19.32 -2.66
#